data_aa45613eea8885dc9b69ec29a42be018
#
_entry.id   aa45613eea8885dc9b69ec29a42be018
#
_cell.length_a   1.000
_cell.length_b   1.000
_cell.length_c   1.000
_cell.angle_alpha   90.00
_cell.angle_beta   90.00
_cell.angle_gamma   90.00
#
_symmetry.space_group_name_H-M   'P 1'
#
loop_
_entity.id
_entity.type
_entity.pdbx_description
1 polymer ?
#
loop_
_entity_poly.entity_id
_entity_poly.type
_entity_poly.pdbx_seq_one_letter_code
_entity_poly.pdbx_strand_id
1 'polypeptide(L)'
;MTENRERIAITDKGRWLDMRRRDVTASQVAALWGHHPYLTALQLYHQKRGDDGQQGENPAMKRGRWLEPAIMEAVKDQNPEWAPLIHKATDYWRLPEQRIGSTPDCFIGEPGEPATGVLELKSMLPEKFATYGETAPLFHSLQVVVQMMTTGAAWGTIAIMVMTRNLDLRLFAVPRIAAVEAKITADVASFWDAVERGEPPKPVLPQDYETLARLFPTDNGEEISLDGDNEMPGLLTERATLLGATKRLADINDAIRAKVGAARTARSGEWLIRNATEHRKAYTVPEKDVRVLRIKRISNGDADE
;
A
#
# COMPACT_ATOMS: atom_id res chain seq x y z
N MET A 1 20.90 19.41 -20.29
CA MET A 1 20.36 18.42 -21.24
C MET A 1 18.86 18.42 -21.05
N THR A 2 18.06 18.69 -22.08
CA THR A 2 16.60 18.59 -22.01
C THR A 2 16.26 17.12 -21.89
N GLU A 3 15.71 16.74 -20.73
CA GLU A 3 15.23 15.38 -20.50
C GLU A 3 14.20 15.03 -21.60
N ASN A 4 14.38 13.88 -22.23
CA ASN A 4 13.45 13.37 -23.26
C ASN A 4 12.16 12.92 -22.56
N ARG A 5 11.12 13.77 -22.59
CA ARG A 5 9.79 13.47 -22.03
C ARG A 5 8.88 12.96 -23.12
N GLU A 6 8.19 11.87 -22.86
CA GLU A 6 7.19 11.31 -23.75
C GLU A 6 5.79 11.47 -23.14
N ARG A 7 4.85 11.91 -24.01
CA ARG A 7 3.42 11.92 -23.71
C ARG A 7 2.72 10.84 -24.56
N ILE A 8 2.03 9.92 -23.91
CA ILE A 8 1.40 8.76 -24.56
C ILE A 8 -0.09 8.78 -24.27
N ALA A 9 -0.90 8.89 -25.34
CA ALA A 9 -2.34 8.80 -25.23
C ALA A 9 -2.77 7.41 -24.73
N ILE A 10 -3.59 7.38 -23.68
CA ILE A 10 -4.16 6.16 -23.13
C ILE A 10 -5.54 5.92 -23.74
N THR A 11 -5.62 4.94 -24.62
CA THR A 11 -6.85 4.56 -25.31
C THR A 11 -7.69 3.55 -24.55
N ASP A 12 -7.03 2.73 -23.70
CA ASP A 12 -7.67 1.67 -22.92
C ASP A 12 -6.85 1.29 -21.69
N LYS A 13 -7.47 0.52 -20.80
CA LYS A 13 -6.85 0.05 -19.55
C LYS A 13 -5.65 -0.89 -19.77
N GLY A 14 -5.66 -1.69 -20.83
CA GLY A 14 -4.57 -2.63 -21.14
C GLY A 14 -3.30 -1.87 -21.45
N ARG A 15 -3.38 -0.87 -22.37
CA ARG A 15 -2.24 0.00 -22.70
C ARG A 15 -1.70 0.75 -21.47
N TRP A 16 -2.59 1.25 -20.62
CA TRP A 16 -2.19 1.90 -19.37
C TRP A 16 -1.42 0.95 -18.44
N LEU A 17 -1.88 -0.30 -18.27
CA LEU A 17 -1.20 -1.31 -17.48
C LEU A 17 0.16 -1.69 -18.06
N ASP A 18 0.29 -1.78 -19.39
CA ASP A 18 1.55 -2.08 -20.05
C ASP A 18 2.60 -0.98 -19.82
N MET A 19 2.20 0.29 -19.90
CA MET A 19 3.10 1.40 -19.58
C MET A 19 3.55 1.32 -18.11
N ARG A 20 2.63 1.07 -17.19
CA ARG A 20 2.94 0.92 -15.76
C ARG A 20 3.87 -0.26 -15.45
N ARG A 21 3.89 -1.31 -16.25
CA ARG A 21 4.86 -2.42 -16.09
C ARG A 21 6.27 -2.01 -16.51
N ARG A 22 6.40 -1.16 -17.50
CA ARG A 22 7.69 -0.72 -18.05
C ARG A 22 8.38 0.33 -17.17
N ASP A 23 7.64 1.07 -16.38
CA ASP A 23 8.12 2.20 -15.60
C ASP A 23 7.84 2.01 -14.10
N VAL A 24 8.70 2.51 -13.23
CA VAL A 24 8.32 2.80 -11.84
C VAL A 24 7.45 4.03 -11.87
N THR A 25 6.19 3.89 -11.44
CA THR A 25 5.24 4.99 -11.58
C THR A 25 5.24 5.92 -10.36
N ALA A 26 4.74 7.13 -10.55
CA ALA A 26 4.62 8.14 -9.51
C ALA A 26 3.98 7.59 -8.21
N SER A 27 2.91 6.81 -8.34
CA SER A 27 2.24 6.18 -7.20
C SER A 27 3.04 5.03 -6.55
N GLN A 28 4.11 4.55 -7.17
CA GLN A 28 4.89 3.39 -6.71
C GLN A 28 6.26 3.78 -6.13
N VAL A 29 6.81 4.95 -6.48
CA VAL A 29 8.18 5.34 -6.13
C VAL A 29 8.45 5.27 -4.63
N ALA A 30 7.47 5.64 -3.79
CA ALA A 30 7.60 5.59 -2.34
C ALA A 30 7.86 4.18 -1.77
N ALA A 31 7.54 3.13 -2.53
CA ALA A 31 7.81 1.74 -2.15
C ALA A 31 9.31 1.44 -2.09
N LEU A 32 10.13 2.09 -2.94
CA LEU A 32 11.58 1.92 -2.95
C LEU A 32 12.25 2.35 -1.63
N TRP A 33 11.59 3.23 -0.88
CA TRP A 33 12.09 3.77 0.40
C TRP A 33 11.30 3.28 1.62
N GLY A 34 10.40 2.30 1.44
CA GLY A 34 9.57 1.78 2.53
C GLY A 34 8.52 2.77 3.04
N HIS A 35 8.23 3.84 2.29
CA HIS A 35 7.26 4.87 2.67
C HIS A 35 5.88 4.67 2.03
N HIS A 36 5.70 3.67 1.19
CA HIS A 36 4.40 3.37 0.61
C HIS A 36 3.58 2.50 1.59
N PRO A 37 2.35 2.93 1.98
CA PRO A 37 1.59 2.24 3.04
C PRO A 37 1.05 0.85 2.64
N TYR A 38 1.01 0.53 1.33
CA TYR A 38 0.35 -0.66 0.78
C TYR A 38 1.21 -1.42 -0.23
N LEU A 39 2.45 -1.01 -0.44
CA LEU A 39 3.34 -1.63 -1.42
C LEU A 39 4.78 -1.62 -0.90
N THR A 40 5.42 -2.78 -0.85
CA THR A 40 6.84 -2.90 -0.53
C THR A 40 7.70 -2.89 -1.79
N ALA A 41 9.01 -2.72 -1.64
CA ALA A 41 9.95 -2.84 -2.76
C ALA A 41 9.95 -4.25 -3.35
N LEU A 42 9.79 -5.30 -2.52
CA LEU A 42 9.70 -6.69 -2.97
C LEU A 42 8.43 -6.93 -3.80
N GLN A 43 7.28 -6.44 -3.34
CA GLN A 43 6.03 -6.54 -4.10
C GLN A 43 6.13 -5.81 -5.44
N LEU A 44 6.71 -4.60 -5.43
CA LEU A 44 6.96 -3.85 -6.66
C LEU A 44 7.86 -4.62 -7.63
N TYR A 45 8.94 -5.24 -7.13
CA TYR A 45 9.84 -6.07 -7.92
C TYR A 45 9.08 -7.20 -8.65
N HIS A 46 8.25 -7.96 -7.94
CA HIS A 46 7.46 -9.04 -8.55
C HIS A 46 6.40 -8.52 -9.52
N GLN A 47 5.79 -7.36 -9.26
CA GLN A 47 4.89 -6.70 -10.22
C GLN A 47 5.61 -6.35 -11.53
N LYS A 48 6.85 -5.86 -11.46
CA LYS A 48 7.63 -5.50 -12.67
C LYS A 48 8.09 -6.73 -13.46
N ARG A 49 8.35 -7.84 -12.78
CA ARG A 49 8.65 -9.12 -13.43
C ARG A 49 7.42 -9.82 -14.04
N GLY A 50 6.21 -9.42 -13.61
CA GLY A 50 4.98 -10.10 -13.99
C GLY A 50 4.70 -11.38 -13.19
N ASP A 51 5.42 -11.60 -12.10
CA ASP A 51 5.26 -12.74 -11.19
C ASP A 51 4.06 -12.55 -10.25
N ASP A 52 3.55 -11.33 -10.15
CA ASP A 52 2.40 -10.98 -9.32
C ASP A 52 1.13 -10.99 -10.16
N GLY A 53 0.14 -11.77 -9.75
CA GLY A 53 -1.17 -11.80 -10.39
C GLY A 53 -1.78 -10.38 -10.41
N GLN A 54 -2.60 -10.07 -11.43
CA GLN A 54 -3.27 -8.78 -11.50
C GLN A 54 -4.12 -8.56 -10.25
N GLN A 55 -3.71 -7.60 -9.42
CA GLN A 55 -4.56 -7.13 -8.33
C GLN A 55 -5.75 -6.36 -8.93
N GLY A 56 -6.95 -6.81 -8.64
CA GLY A 56 -8.17 -6.11 -9.02
C GLY A 56 -8.31 -4.76 -8.29
N GLU A 57 -9.19 -3.90 -8.81
CA GLU A 57 -9.55 -2.65 -8.14
C GLU A 57 -10.23 -2.94 -6.79
N ASN A 58 -9.65 -2.46 -5.69
CA ASN A 58 -10.26 -2.61 -4.38
C ASN A 58 -11.33 -1.51 -4.10
N PRO A 59 -12.20 -1.68 -3.08
CA PRO A 59 -13.26 -0.70 -2.77
C PRO A 59 -12.75 0.72 -2.50
N ALA A 60 -11.55 0.87 -1.91
CA ALA A 60 -10.98 2.18 -1.62
C ALA A 60 -10.53 2.90 -2.90
N MET A 61 -9.92 2.17 -3.85
CA MET A 61 -9.56 2.71 -5.16
C MET A 61 -10.81 3.14 -5.95
N LYS A 62 -11.85 2.30 -5.92
CA LYS A 62 -13.13 2.61 -6.58
C LYS A 62 -13.78 3.87 -6.02
N ARG A 63 -13.78 4.01 -4.68
CA ARG A 63 -14.26 5.23 -4.01
C ARG A 63 -13.44 6.45 -4.43
N GLY A 64 -12.11 6.37 -4.47
CA GLY A 64 -11.24 7.45 -4.92
C GLY A 64 -11.65 7.95 -6.29
N ARG A 65 -11.74 7.06 -7.26
CA ARG A 65 -12.13 7.38 -8.64
C ARG A 65 -13.52 8.04 -8.75
N TRP A 66 -14.48 7.65 -7.91
CA TRP A 66 -15.79 8.29 -7.87
C TRP A 66 -15.77 9.70 -7.29
N LEU A 67 -14.85 9.98 -6.35
CA LEU A 67 -14.74 11.26 -5.68
C LEU A 67 -13.85 12.27 -6.42
N GLU A 68 -12.96 11.83 -7.32
CA GLU A 68 -12.08 12.74 -8.08
C GLU A 68 -12.82 13.94 -8.70
N PRO A 69 -13.98 13.78 -9.42
CA PRO A 69 -14.68 14.93 -9.97
C PRO A 69 -15.18 15.91 -8.92
N ALA A 70 -15.68 15.40 -7.79
CA ALA A 70 -16.17 16.23 -6.69
C ALA A 70 -15.05 17.00 -6.00
N ILE A 71 -13.88 16.37 -5.83
CA ILE A 71 -12.68 17.03 -5.28
C ILE A 71 -12.21 18.14 -6.22
N MET A 72 -12.17 17.86 -7.52
CA MET A 72 -11.79 18.85 -8.53
C MET A 72 -12.70 20.08 -8.49
N GLU A 73 -14.03 19.89 -8.42
CA GLU A 73 -14.97 21.01 -8.31
C GLU A 73 -14.82 21.77 -6.98
N ALA A 74 -14.56 21.09 -5.87
CA ALA A 74 -14.28 21.74 -4.59
C ALA A 74 -12.98 22.57 -4.64
N VAL A 75 -11.95 22.12 -5.35
CA VAL A 75 -10.72 22.92 -5.57
C VAL A 75 -11.03 24.17 -6.36
N LYS A 76 -11.83 24.09 -7.43
CA LYS A 76 -12.24 25.24 -8.25
C LYS A 76 -13.05 26.25 -7.46
N ASP A 77 -13.97 25.77 -6.61
CA ASP A 77 -14.82 26.61 -5.77
C ASP A 77 -13.99 27.40 -4.74
N GLN A 78 -13.00 26.76 -4.11
CA GLN A 78 -12.12 27.41 -3.14
C GLN A 78 -11.01 28.25 -3.77
N ASN A 79 -10.70 28.06 -5.06
CA ASN A 79 -9.65 28.77 -5.77
C ASN A 79 -10.18 29.28 -7.13
N PRO A 80 -11.01 30.32 -7.14
CA PRO A 80 -11.66 30.79 -8.37
C PRO A 80 -10.67 31.20 -9.48
N GLU A 81 -9.46 31.63 -9.11
CA GLU A 81 -8.39 31.97 -10.05
C GLU A 81 -7.80 30.73 -10.77
N TRP A 82 -7.90 29.55 -10.17
CA TRP A 82 -7.49 28.30 -10.78
C TRP A 82 -8.60 27.64 -11.59
N ALA A 83 -9.88 27.98 -11.29
CA ALA A 83 -11.02 27.31 -11.89
C ALA A 83 -10.99 27.21 -13.43
N PRO A 84 -10.65 28.28 -14.19
CA PRO A 84 -10.57 28.20 -15.64
C PRO A 84 -9.32 27.45 -16.16
N LEU A 85 -8.33 27.23 -15.29
CA LEU A 85 -7.04 26.62 -15.63
C LEU A 85 -6.98 25.13 -15.29
N ILE A 86 -7.89 24.62 -14.43
CA ILE A 86 -7.92 23.21 -14.04
C ILE A 86 -8.55 22.37 -15.13
N HIS A 87 -7.80 21.40 -15.64
CA HIS A 87 -8.30 20.41 -16.57
C HIS A 87 -7.79 19.00 -16.22
N LYS A 88 -8.61 17.99 -16.53
CA LYS A 88 -8.27 16.58 -16.25
C LYS A 88 -7.12 16.14 -17.16
N ALA A 89 -6.14 15.46 -16.58
CA ALA A 89 -5.11 14.77 -17.36
C ALA A 89 -5.65 13.39 -17.82
N THR A 90 -5.33 13.04 -19.07
CA THR A 90 -5.80 11.78 -19.70
C THR A 90 -4.67 10.90 -20.19
N ASP A 91 -3.46 11.45 -20.27
CA ASP A 91 -2.32 10.80 -20.89
C ASP A 91 -1.34 10.26 -19.86
N TYR A 92 -0.58 9.28 -20.31
CA TYR A 92 0.57 8.78 -19.58
C TYR A 92 1.82 9.59 -19.97
N TRP A 93 2.56 10.05 -18.97
CA TRP A 93 3.78 10.82 -19.13
C TRP A 93 4.97 10.03 -18.62
N ARG A 94 6.09 10.06 -19.33
CA ARG A 94 7.25 9.29 -18.92
C ARG A 94 8.59 9.91 -19.28
N LEU A 95 9.61 9.47 -18.56
CA LEU A 95 11.02 9.61 -18.86
C LEU A 95 11.53 8.23 -19.31
N PRO A 96 11.58 7.95 -20.62
CA PRO A 96 11.80 6.60 -21.13
C PRO A 96 13.17 6.02 -20.75
N GLU A 97 14.21 6.84 -20.76
CA GLU A 97 15.57 6.42 -20.39
C GLU A 97 15.71 6.06 -18.91
N GLN A 98 14.97 6.75 -18.05
CA GLN A 98 14.94 6.52 -16.60
C GLN A 98 13.91 5.44 -16.20
N ARG A 99 13.02 5.06 -17.11
CA ARG A 99 11.90 4.14 -16.86
C ARG A 99 11.03 4.61 -15.68
N ILE A 100 10.71 5.91 -15.69
CA ILE A 100 9.86 6.58 -14.72
C ILE A 100 8.62 7.10 -15.44
N GLY A 101 7.43 6.88 -14.88
CA GLY A 101 6.19 7.28 -15.50
C GLY A 101 5.13 7.79 -14.53
N SER A 102 4.15 8.52 -15.04
CA SER A 102 3.04 9.03 -14.26
C SER A 102 1.75 9.17 -15.07
N THR A 103 0.65 9.23 -14.37
CA THR A 103 -0.64 9.72 -14.85
C THR A 103 -1.12 10.72 -13.80
N PRO A 104 -0.93 12.03 -13.97
CA PRO A 104 -1.49 13.04 -13.09
C PRO A 104 -3.03 12.97 -13.11
N ASP A 105 -3.69 13.42 -12.05
CA ASP A 105 -5.15 13.54 -12.03
C ASP A 105 -5.59 14.77 -12.83
N CYS A 106 -4.95 15.93 -12.58
CA CYS A 106 -5.24 17.18 -13.25
C CYS A 106 -3.98 18.04 -13.49
N PHE A 107 -4.10 19.00 -14.41
CA PHE A 107 -3.19 20.13 -14.58
C PHE A 107 -3.87 21.43 -14.15
N ILE A 108 -3.03 22.41 -13.75
CA ILE A 108 -3.45 23.81 -13.52
C ILE A 108 -2.59 24.69 -14.44
N GLY A 109 -3.20 25.27 -15.46
CA GLY A 109 -2.53 26.05 -16.51
C GLY A 109 -2.73 25.40 -17.87
N GLU A 110 -2.26 26.06 -18.92
CA GLU A 110 -2.34 25.52 -20.27
C GLU A 110 -1.37 24.34 -20.44
N PRO A 111 -1.81 23.24 -21.08
CA PRO A 111 -0.95 22.09 -21.30
C PRO A 111 0.32 22.45 -22.09
N GLY A 112 1.47 22.11 -21.50
CA GLY A 112 2.77 22.36 -22.13
C GLY A 112 3.37 23.74 -21.87
N GLU A 113 2.66 24.62 -21.17
CA GLU A 113 3.20 25.90 -20.74
C GLU A 113 4.16 25.72 -19.56
N PRO A 114 5.27 26.50 -19.50
CA PRO A 114 6.28 26.37 -18.44
C PRO A 114 5.76 26.60 -17.00
N ALA A 115 4.65 27.33 -16.87
CA ALA A 115 4.03 27.64 -15.59
C ALA A 115 2.96 26.61 -15.16
N THR A 116 2.74 25.56 -15.97
CA THR A 116 1.75 24.52 -15.64
C THR A 116 2.10 23.82 -14.36
N GLY A 117 1.11 23.66 -13.47
CA GLY A 117 1.17 22.87 -12.25
C GLY A 117 0.50 21.51 -12.40
N VAL A 118 0.90 20.54 -11.58
CA VAL A 118 0.16 19.27 -11.41
C VAL A 118 -0.70 19.33 -10.15
N LEU A 119 -1.91 18.76 -10.22
CA LEU A 119 -2.84 18.66 -9.12
C LEU A 119 -3.21 17.19 -8.92
N GLU A 120 -2.82 16.66 -7.76
CA GLU A 120 -3.17 15.30 -7.31
C GLU A 120 -4.38 15.34 -6.40
N LEU A 121 -5.37 14.49 -6.65
CA LEU A 121 -6.65 14.47 -5.93
C LEU A 121 -6.71 13.25 -5.00
N LYS A 122 -6.99 13.47 -3.72
CA LYS A 122 -7.08 12.40 -2.73
C LYS A 122 -8.32 12.54 -1.85
N SER A 123 -8.94 11.41 -1.51
CA SER A 123 -9.96 11.32 -0.47
C SER A 123 -9.43 10.54 0.73
N MET A 124 -9.67 11.03 1.94
CA MET A 124 -9.13 10.42 3.15
C MET A 124 -10.14 10.46 4.29
N LEU A 125 -10.16 9.40 5.10
CA LEU A 125 -10.94 9.37 6.34
C LEU A 125 -10.28 10.26 7.40
N PRO A 126 -11.05 10.91 8.29
CA PRO A 126 -10.50 11.81 9.31
C PRO A 126 -9.45 11.15 10.20
N GLU A 127 -9.67 9.90 10.61
CA GLU A 127 -8.76 9.16 11.48
C GLU A 127 -7.41 8.92 10.79
N LYS A 128 -7.46 8.63 9.49
CA LYS A 128 -6.24 8.45 8.69
C LYS A 128 -5.54 9.78 8.46
N PHE A 129 -6.27 10.84 8.16
CA PHE A 129 -5.70 12.19 7.98
C PHE A 129 -5.01 12.67 9.24
N ALA A 130 -5.61 12.46 10.42
CA ALA A 130 -5.02 12.85 11.70
C ALA A 130 -3.65 12.23 11.99
N THR A 131 -3.31 11.08 11.37
CA THR A 131 -1.98 10.46 11.55
C THR A 131 -0.85 11.22 10.85
N TYR A 132 -1.16 12.16 9.94
CA TYR A 132 -0.17 12.92 9.18
C TYR A 132 0.05 14.34 9.70
N GLY A 133 -0.74 14.80 10.67
CA GLY A 133 -0.68 16.16 11.19
C GLY A 133 -1.05 17.22 10.15
N GLU A 134 -0.29 18.32 10.10
CA GLU A 134 -0.55 19.44 9.20
C GLU A 134 0.25 19.35 7.87
N THR A 135 0.91 18.23 7.60
CA THR A 135 1.72 18.01 6.39
C THR A 135 1.09 16.98 5.47
N ALA A 136 1.36 17.09 4.18
CA ALA A 136 0.96 16.04 3.25
C ALA A 136 1.71 14.73 3.55
N PRO A 137 1.06 13.56 3.39
CA PRO A 137 1.75 12.29 3.49
C PRO A 137 2.90 12.20 2.50
N LEU A 138 4.10 11.80 2.98
CA LEU A 138 5.32 11.78 2.18
C LEU A 138 5.15 11.00 0.87
N PHE A 139 4.45 9.87 0.89
CA PHE A 139 4.26 9.07 -0.33
C PHE A 139 3.41 9.77 -1.40
N HIS A 140 2.47 10.64 -1.02
CA HIS A 140 1.74 11.48 -1.97
C HIS A 140 2.61 12.65 -2.47
N SER A 141 3.42 13.23 -1.61
CA SER A 141 4.38 14.26 -2.02
C SER A 141 5.38 13.73 -3.05
N LEU A 142 5.91 12.52 -2.83
CA LEU A 142 6.78 11.83 -3.79
C LEU A 142 6.07 11.52 -5.11
N GLN A 143 4.78 11.15 -5.06
CA GLN A 143 3.97 10.98 -6.25
C GLN A 143 3.91 12.24 -7.10
N VAL A 144 3.64 13.39 -6.47
CA VAL A 144 3.58 14.69 -7.17
C VAL A 144 4.96 15.11 -7.69
N VAL A 145 6.05 14.86 -6.96
CA VAL A 145 7.41 15.11 -7.47
C VAL A 145 7.66 14.34 -8.77
N VAL A 146 7.32 13.05 -8.83
CA VAL A 146 7.48 12.25 -10.06
C VAL A 146 6.59 12.76 -11.18
N GLN A 147 5.37 13.22 -10.87
CA GLN A 147 4.51 13.85 -11.87
C GLN A 147 5.15 15.11 -12.45
N MET A 148 5.73 15.97 -11.61
CA MET A 148 6.47 17.15 -12.08
C MET A 148 7.70 16.77 -12.94
N MET A 149 8.44 15.73 -12.55
CA MET A 149 9.58 15.23 -13.34
C MET A 149 9.15 14.80 -14.75
N THR A 150 8.13 13.95 -14.84
CA THR A 150 7.69 13.35 -16.11
C THR A 150 6.96 14.33 -17.03
N THR A 151 6.20 15.28 -16.47
CA THR A 151 5.43 16.27 -17.25
C THR A 151 6.22 17.53 -17.56
N GLY A 152 7.25 17.84 -16.77
CA GLY A 152 7.95 19.13 -16.82
C GLY A 152 7.24 20.26 -16.07
N ALA A 153 6.17 19.95 -15.32
CA ALA A 153 5.43 20.95 -14.55
C ALA A 153 6.35 21.69 -13.56
N ALA A 154 6.15 22.99 -13.44
CA ALA A 154 7.00 23.86 -12.63
C ALA A 154 6.72 23.72 -11.13
N TRP A 155 5.51 23.32 -10.75
CA TRP A 155 5.06 23.20 -9.37
C TRP A 155 3.98 22.10 -9.26
N GLY A 156 3.66 21.70 -8.02
CA GLY A 156 2.63 20.71 -7.79
C GLY A 156 1.88 20.94 -6.49
N THR A 157 0.67 20.44 -6.40
CA THR A 157 -0.16 20.48 -5.21
C THR A 157 -0.96 19.20 -5.04
N ILE A 158 -1.28 18.89 -3.78
CA ILE A 158 -2.14 17.76 -3.41
C ILE A 158 -3.41 18.35 -2.81
N ALA A 159 -4.56 17.98 -3.34
CA ALA A 159 -5.87 18.28 -2.77
C ALA A 159 -6.39 17.05 -2.02
N ILE A 160 -6.50 17.13 -0.71
CA ILE A 160 -7.03 16.05 0.13
C ILE A 160 -8.42 16.45 0.63
N MET A 161 -9.44 15.75 0.15
CA MET A 161 -10.79 15.82 0.70
C MET A 161 -10.87 14.92 1.93
N VAL A 162 -10.89 15.52 3.12
CA VAL A 162 -11.14 14.80 4.37
C VAL A 162 -12.63 14.60 4.52
N MET A 163 -13.07 13.35 4.57
CA MET A 163 -14.49 12.97 4.57
C MET A 163 -15.11 13.13 5.96
N THR A 164 -15.17 14.36 6.45
CA THR A 164 -15.94 14.77 7.62
C THR A 164 -17.41 15.01 7.25
N ARG A 165 -18.24 15.45 8.19
CA ARG A 165 -19.62 15.88 7.87
C ARG A 165 -19.65 17.05 6.87
N ASN A 166 -18.61 17.91 6.87
CA ASN A 166 -18.53 19.13 6.07
C ASN A 166 -17.63 18.98 4.83
N LEU A 167 -17.06 17.81 4.57
CA LEU A 167 -16.13 17.58 3.46
C LEU A 167 -15.00 18.62 3.43
N ASP A 168 -14.09 18.53 4.40
CA ASP A 168 -13.01 19.51 4.59
C ASP A 168 -11.91 19.30 3.53
N LEU A 169 -11.71 20.30 2.65
CA LEU A 169 -10.66 20.26 1.62
C LEU A 169 -9.37 20.90 2.13
N ARG A 170 -8.27 20.18 2.00
CA ARG A 170 -6.91 20.63 2.35
C ARG A 170 -6.00 20.63 1.14
N LEU A 171 -5.31 21.75 0.90
CA LEU A 171 -4.33 21.89 -0.17
C LEU A 171 -2.92 21.91 0.40
N PHE A 172 -2.02 21.14 -0.21
CA PHE A 172 -0.61 21.05 0.18
C PHE A 172 0.28 21.30 -1.03
N ALA A 173 1.00 22.41 -1.02
CA ALA A 173 2.01 22.67 -2.05
C ALA A 173 3.18 21.68 -1.95
N VAL A 174 3.63 21.19 -3.08
CA VAL A 174 4.79 20.29 -3.19
C VAL A 174 5.88 21.01 -3.99
N PRO A 175 6.99 21.37 -3.34
CA PRO A 175 8.09 22.04 -4.03
C PRO A 175 8.88 21.06 -4.91
N ARG A 176 9.46 21.56 -5.99
CA ARG A 176 10.51 20.85 -6.72
C ARG A 176 11.83 20.95 -5.96
N ILE A 177 12.45 19.82 -5.68
CA ILE A 177 13.72 19.72 -4.97
C ILE A 177 14.67 18.86 -5.81
N ALA A 178 15.62 19.50 -6.48
CA ALA A 178 16.54 18.81 -7.40
C ALA A 178 17.26 17.60 -6.77
N ALA A 179 17.65 17.67 -5.51
CA ALA A 179 18.27 16.56 -4.81
C ALA A 179 17.33 15.36 -4.64
N VAL A 180 16.03 15.59 -4.43
CA VAL A 180 14.99 14.52 -4.35
C VAL A 180 14.78 13.92 -5.73
N GLU A 181 14.69 14.72 -6.78
CA GLU A 181 14.53 14.26 -8.16
C GLU A 181 15.74 13.40 -8.60
N ALA A 182 16.95 13.86 -8.30
CA ALA A 182 18.18 13.09 -8.57
C ALA A 182 18.21 11.76 -7.81
N LYS A 183 17.80 11.75 -6.54
CA LYS A 183 17.71 10.52 -5.74
C LYS A 183 16.66 9.55 -6.31
N ILE A 184 15.48 10.03 -6.71
CA ILE A 184 14.46 9.21 -7.36
C ILE A 184 15.05 8.54 -8.61
N THR A 185 15.71 9.31 -9.47
CA THR A 185 16.32 8.80 -10.70
C THR A 185 17.35 7.72 -10.42
N ALA A 186 18.25 7.94 -9.46
CA ALA A 186 19.30 6.97 -9.08
C ALA A 186 18.71 5.69 -8.48
N ASP A 187 17.74 5.81 -7.57
CA ASP A 187 17.15 4.66 -6.89
C ASP A 187 16.26 3.83 -7.84
N VAL A 188 15.56 4.48 -8.78
CA VAL A 188 14.81 3.78 -9.82
C VAL A 188 15.76 3.04 -10.78
N ALA A 189 16.89 3.64 -11.16
CA ALA A 189 17.91 2.95 -11.96
C ALA A 189 18.44 1.70 -11.23
N SER A 190 18.83 1.85 -9.96
CA SER A 190 19.29 0.72 -9.12
C SER A 190 18.23 -0.38 -8.97
N PHE A 191 16.96 0.01 -8.86
CA PHE A 191 15.86 -0.94 -8.79
C PHE A 191 15.73 -1.75 -10.10
N TRP A 192 15.79 -1.09 -11.25
CA TRP A 192 15.71 -1.78 -12.54
C TRP A 192 16.92 -2.68 -12.78
N ASP A 193 18.13 -2.26 -12.39
CA ASP A 193 19.32 -3.11 -12.41
C ASP A 193 19.11 -4.39 -11.58
N ALA A 194 18.50 -4.29 -10.39
CA ALA A 194 18.18 -5.44 -9.56
C ALA A 194 17.12 -6.35 -10.22
N VAL A 195 16.09 -5.76 -10.86
CA VAL A 195 15.09 -6.53 -11.62
C VAL A 195 15.74 -7.31 -12.76
N GLU A 196 16.65 -6.70 -13.51
CA GLU A 196 17.34 -7.32 -14.65
C GLU A 196 18.32 -8.42 -14.23
N ARG A 197 19.00 -8.24 -13.08
CA ARG A 197 19.87 -9.28 -12.51
C ARG A 197 19.11 -10.41 -11.80
N GLY A 198 17.80 -10.26 -11.59
CA GLY A 198 17.02 -11.25 -10.85
C GLY A 198 17.29 -11.23 -9.34
N GLU A 199 17.71 -10.09 -8.79
CA GLU A 199 18.06 -9.90 -7.37
C GLU A 199 16.90 -9.21 -6.64
N PRO A 200 16.01 -9.95 -5.94
CA PRO A 200 14.87 -9.34 -5.27
C PRO A 200 15.31 -8.52 -4.06
N PRO A 201 14.63 -7.39 -3.76
CA PRO A 201 14.80 -6.68 -2.51
C PRO A 201 14.52 -7.58 -1.29
N LYS A 202 15.15 -7.25 -0.15
CA LYS A 202 14.87 -7.96 1.11
C LYS A 202 13.39 -7.81 1.48
N PRO A 203 12.74 -8.89 1.94
CA PRO A 203 11.35 -8.83 2.39
C PRO A 203 11.18 -7.95 3.63
N VAL A 204 10.06 -7.26 3.69
CA VAL A 204 9.60 -6.52 4.89
C VAL A 204 8.49 -7.33 5.53
N LEU A 205 8.78 -7.96 6.67
CA LEU A 205 7.81 -8.78 7.39
C LEU A 205 7.03 -7.94 8.43
N PRO A 206 5.74 -8.21 8.63
CA PRO A 206 4.93 -9.27 8.00
C PRO A 206 4.31 -8.88 6.64
N GLN A 207 4.52 -7.66 6.11
CA GLN A 207 3.83 -7.13 4.93
C GLN A 207 4.04 -8.00 3.66
N ASP A 208 5.22 -8.60 3.51
CA ASP A 208 5.55 -9.43 2.35
C ASP A 208 5.18 -10.90 2.50
N TYR A 209 4.58 -11.30 3.64
CA TYR A 209 4.26 -12.71 3.88
C TYR A 209 3.38 -13.31 2.78
N GLU A 210 2.32 -12.61 2.36
CA GLU A 210 1.43 -13.12 1.31
C GLU A 210 2.14 -13.26 -0.04
N THR A 211 3.07 -12.36 -0.35
CA THR A 211 3.89 -12.44 -1.57
C THR A 211 4.81 -13.66 -1.50
N LEU A 212 5.50 -13.84 -0.39
CA LEU A 212 6.37 -15.01 -0.16
C LEU A 212 5.58 -16.33 -0.19
N ALA A 213 4.39 -16.37 0.41
CA ALA A 213 3.52 -17.55 0.41
C ALA A 213 3.05 -17.93 -1.01
N ARG A 214 2.85 -16.95 -1.90
CA ARG A 214 2.52 -17.21 -3.31
C ARG A 214 3.74 -17.70 -4.12
N LEU A 215 4.91 -17.18 -3.81
CA LEU A 215 6.16 -17.61 -4.46
C LEU A 215 6.58 -19.02 -4.03
N PHE A 216 6.26 -19.38 -2.79
CA PHE A 216 6.61 -20.67 -2.20
C PHE A 216 5.36 -21.40 -1.69
N PRO A 217 4.43 -21.81 -2.58
CA PRO A 217 3.15 -22.44 -2.19
C PRO A 217 3.31 -23.81 -1.57
N THR A 218 4.38 -24.52 -1.91
CA THR A 218 4.76 -25.84 -1.37
C THR A 218 6.17 -25.80 -0.80
N ASP A 219 6.49 -26.72 0.11
CA ASP A 219 7.87 -26.90 0.55
C ASP A 219 8.69 -27.63 -0.53
N ASN A 220 10.00 -27.56 -0.42
CA ASN A 220 10.96 -28.23 -1.31
C ASN A 220 11.60 -29.46 -0.66
N GLY A 221 11.15 -29.84 0.53
CA GLY A 221 11.67 -30.96 1.33
C GLY A 221 13.04 -30.71 1.99
N GLU A 222 13.60 -29.49 1.90
CA GLU A 222 14.89 -29.15 2.52
C GLU A 222 14.72 -28.71 3.97
N GLU A 223 15.74 -28.99 4.79
CA GLU A 223 15.90 -28.48 6.14
C GLU A 223 16.96 -27.37 6.14
N ILE A 224 16.65 -26.26 6.80
CA ILE A 224 17.57 -25.13 6.97
C ILE A 224 17.80 -24.85 8.45
N SER A 225 19.05 -24.48 8.83
CA SER A 225 19.36 -23.96 10.16
C SER A 225 19.09 -22.46 10.21
N LEU A 226 18.37 -22.01 11.23
CA LEU A 226 18.15 -20.60 11.57
C LEU A 226 18.94 -20.17 12.82
N ASP A 227 19.95 -20.94 13.25
CA ASP A 227 20.75 -20.63 14.42
C ASP A 227 21.51 -19.29 14.31
N GLY A 228 21.82 -18.87 13.08
CA GLY A 228 22.43 -17.57 12.81
C GLY A 228 21.46 -16.38 12.65
N ASP A 229 20.16 -16.63 12.77
CA ASP A 229 19.13 -15.57 12.67
C ASP A 229 18.96 -14.90 14.04
N ASN A 230 19.32 -13.61 14.10
CA ASN A 230 19.25 -12.83 15.35
C ASN A 230 17.82 -12.48 15.81
N GLU A 231 16.82 -12.56 14.94
CA GLU A 231 15.42 -12.22 15.23
C GLU A 231 14.64 -13.46 15.70
N MET A 232 14.98 -14.64 15.20
CA MET A 232 14.23 -15.87 15.42
C MET A 232 14.04 -16.21 16.92
N PRO A 233 15.05 -16.12 17.80
CA PRO A 233 14.87 -16.40 19.23
C PRO A 233 13.85 -15.47 19.89
N GLY A 234 13.85 -14.19 19.50
CA GLY A 234 12.87 -13.20 19.98
C GLY A 234 11.45 -13.55 19.55
N LEU A 235 11.25 -13.84 18.28
CA LEU A 235 9.94 -14.22 17.71
C LEU A 235 9.39 -15.48 18.38
N LEU A 236 10.23 -16.50 18.61
CA LEU A 236 9.80 -17.74 19.28
C LEU A 236 9.42 -17.50 20.74
N THR A 237 10.15 -16.65 21.45
CA THR A 237 9.87 -16.28 22.85
C THR A 237 8.56 -15.49 22.96
N GLU A 238 8.39 -14.48 22.12
CA GLU A 238 7.15 -13.70 22.06
C GLU A 238 5.95 -14.58 21.73
N ARG A 239 6.09 -15.46 20.73
CA ARG A 239 5.05 -16.44 20.37
C ARG A 239 4.66 -17.32 21.57
N ALA A 240 5.62 -17.83 22.32
CA ALA A 240 5.34 -18.66 23.49
C ALA A 240 4.56 -17.89 24.56
N THR A 241 4.93 -16.63 24.80
CA THR A 241 4.24 -15.72 25.73
C THR A 241 2.79 -15.47 25.31
N LEU A 242 2.56 -15.13 24.04
CA LEU A 242 1.23 -14.86 23.50
C LEU A 242 0.33 -16.11 23.51
N LEU A 243 0.89 -17.30 23.28
CA LEU A 243 0.15 -18.56 23.41
C LEU A 243 -0.29 -18.81 24.86
N GLY A 244 0.56 -18.51 25.84
CA GLY A 244 0.21 -18.57 27.27
C GLY A 244 -0.94 -17.60 27.60
N ALA A 245 -0.88 -16.37 27.10
CA ALA A 245 -1.95 -15.38 27.24
C ALA A 245 -3.27 -15.82 26.58
N THR A 246 -3.21 -16.42 25.41
CA THR A 246 -4.38 -16.94 24.68
C THR A 246 -5.04 -18.08 25.45
N LYS A 247 -4.24 -19.00 26.02
CA LYS A 247 -4.76 -20.07 26.89
C LYS A 247 -5.45 -19.50 28.12
N ARG A 248 -4.83 -18.51 28.77
CA ARG A 248 -5.42 -17.83 29.93
C ARG A 248 -6.75 -17.14 29.59
N LEU A 249 -6.82 -16.49 28.43
CA LEU A 249 -8.07 -15.88 27.93
C LEU A 249 -9.16 -16.94 27.73
N ALA A 250 -8.83 -18.11 27.18
CA ALA A 250 -9.77 -19.22 27.04
C ALA A 250 -10.30 -19.68 28.39
N ASP A 251 -9.42 -19.90 29.38
CA ASP A 251 -9.80 -20.29 30.74
C ASP A 251 -10.73 -19.25 31.40
N ILE A 252 -10.45 -17.95 31.22
CA ILE A 252 -11.30 -16.85 31.71
C ILE A 252 -12.68 -16.90 31.04
N ASN A 253 -12.72 -17.07 29.72
CA ASN A 253 -13.97 -17.16 28.98
C ASN A 253 -14.81 -18.35 29.42
N ASP A 254 -14.19 -19.49 29.69
CA ASP A 254 -14.88 -20.68 30.21
C ASP A 254 -15.41 -20.45 31.62
N ALA A 255 -14.65 -19.78 32.48
CA ALA A 255 -15.11 -19.38 33.80
C ALA A 255 -16.33 -18.41 33.73
N ILE A 256 -16.30 -17.45 32.81
CA ILE A 256 -17.43 -16.56 32.55
C ILE A 256 -18.65 -17.34 32.05
N ARG A 257 -18.48 -18.23 31.07
CA ARG A 257 -19.56 -19.09 30.57
C ARG A 257 -20.16 -19.94 31.67
N ALA A 258 -19.35 -20.52 32.52
CA ALA A 258 -19.81 -21.31 33.65
C ALA A 258 -20.65 -20.48 34.64
N LYS A 259 -20.25 -19.23 34.89
CA LYS A 259 -21.01 -18.31 35.75
C LYS A 259 -22.34 -17.86 35.13
N VAL A 260 -22.37 -17.64 33.82
CA VAL A 260 -23.59 -17.29 33.09
C VAL A 260 -24.55 -18.47 33.01
N GLY A 261 -24.04 -19.70 32.98
CA GLY A 261 -24.82 -20.91 32.94
C GLY A 261 -25.79 -20.97 31.76
N ALA A 262 -27.05 -21.34 32.03
CA ALA A 262 -28.09 -21.42 31.01
C ALA A 262 -28.68 -20.08 30.56
N ALA A 263 -28.30 -18.97 31.19
CA ALA A 263 -28.83 -17.67 30.84
C ALA A 263 -28.31 -17.22 29.45
N ARG A 264 -29.19 -16.60 28.67
CA ARG A 264 -28.82 -16.01 27.37
C ARG A 264 -28.00 -14.74 27.51
N THR A 265 -28.23 -13.97 28.57
CA THR A 265 -27.55 -12.71 28.87
C THR A 265 -27.32 -12.55 30.37
N ALA A 266 -26.22 -11.92 30.73
CA ALA A 266 -25.91 -11.50 32.09
C ALA A 266 -25.34 -10.09 32.12
N ARG A 267 -25.41 -9.41 33.26
CA ARG A 267 -24.81 -8.09 33.48
C ARG A 267 -23.87 -8.13 34.68
N SER A 268 -22.77 -7.42 34.57
CA SER A 268 -21.82 -7.22 35.66
C SER A 268 -21.19 -5.83 35.51
N GLY A 269 -21.58 -4.90 36.40
CA GLY A 269 -21.19 -3.49 36.25
C GLY A 269 -21.60 -2.92 34.89
N GLU A 270 -20.64 -2.37 34.18
CA GLU A 270 -20.80 -1.83 32.82
C GLU A 270 -20.83 -2.89 31.72
N TRP A 271 -20.61 -4.18 32.04
CA TRP A 271 -20.48 -5.26 31.06
C TRP A 271 -21.82 -5.95 30.83
N LEU A 272 -22.19 -6.07 29.54
CA LEU A 272 -23.26 -6.94 29.09
C LEU A 272 -22.67 -8.20 28.45
N ILE A 273 -22.93 -9.35 29.04
CA ILE A 273 -22.42 -10.64 28.58
C ILE A 273 -23.56 -11.37 27.87
N ARG A 274 -23.31 -11.83 26.64
CA ARG A 274 -24.26 -12.63 25.84
C ARG A 274 -23.68 -14.01 25.58
N ASN A 275 -24.40 -15.05 26.03
CA ASN A 275 -24.05 -16.47 25.83
C ASN A 275 -25.25 -17.16 25.17
N ALA A 276 -25.48 -16.84 23.89
CA ALA A 276 -26.65 -17.31 23.15
C ALA A 276 -26.31 -18.49 22.25
N THR A 277 -27.25 -19.40 22.05
CA THR A 277 -27.16 -20.46 21.05
C THR A 277 -27.30 -19.87 19.64
N GLU A 278 -26.39 -20.23 18.75
CA GLU A 278 -26.42 -19.86 17.32
C GLU A 278 -26.53 -21.13 16.47
N HIS A 279 -27.41 -21.10 15.50
CA HIS A 279 -27.52 -22.18 14.50
C HIS A 279 -26.55 -21.91 13.35
N ARG A 280 -25.62 -22.83 13.10
CA ARG A 280 -24.69 -22.76 11.97
C ARG A 280 -25.04 -23.85 10.95
N LYS A 281 -25.20 -23.48 9.69
CA LYS A 281 -25.38 -24.45 8.60
C LYS A 281 -24.09 -25.25 8.38
N ALA A 282 -24.22 -26.52 8.04
CA ALA A 282 -23.09 -27.31 7.60
C ALA A 282 -22.52 -26.73 6.29
N TYR A 283 -21.18 -26.74 6.16
CA TYR A 283 -20.50 -26.39 4.92
C TYR A 283 -19.43 -27.44 4.63
N THR A 284 -19.20 -27.68 3.34
CA THR A 284 -18.14 -28.58 2.88
C THR A 284 -16.89 -27.79 2.59
N VAL A 285 -15.77 -28.22 3.16
CA VAL A 285 -14.45 -27.65 2.86
C VAL A 285 -13.88 -28.40 1.67
N PRO A 286 -13.59 -27.75 0.52
CA PRO A 286 -12.94 -28.42 -0.60
C PRO A 286 -11.54 -28.89 -0.21
N GLU A 287 -11.16 -30.04 -0.77
CA GLU A 287 -9.81 -30.59 -0.62
C GLU A 287 -8.79 -29.62 -1.24
N LYS A 288 -7.73 -29.31 -0.48
CA LYS A 288 -6.61 -28.47 -0.95
C LYS A 288 -5.35 -28.74 -0.14
N ASP A 289 -4.21 -28.64 -0.79
CA ASP A 289 -2.92 -28.62 -0.11
C ASP A 289 -2.70 -27.31 0.61
N VAL A 290 -2.24 -27.38 1.86
CA VAL A 290 -1.92 -26.21 2.67
C VAL A 290 -0.62 -26.42 3.43
N ARG A 291 0.27 -25.43 3.40
CA ARG A 291 1.44 -25.40 4.29
C ARG A 291 1.00 -25.05 5.70
N VAL A 292 1.31 -25.93 6.66
CA VAL A 292 0.95 -25.73 8.07
C VAL A 292 2.19 -25.49 8.90
N LEU A 293 2.27 -24.30 9.55
CA LEU A 293 3.34 -23.99 10.49
C LEU A 293 3.14 -24.78 11.79
N ARG A 294 4.08 -25.66 12.13
CA ARG A 294 4.13 -26.37 13.43
C ARG A 294 5.44 -26.02 14.12
N ILE A 295 5.37 -25.56 15.36
CA ILE A 295 6.54 -25.19 16.16
C ILE A 295 6.52 -26.04 17.43
N LYS A 296 7.54 -26.87 17.62
CA LYS A 296 7.77 -27.70 18.82
C LYS A 296 9.11 -27.29 19.43
N ARG A 297 9.19 -27.22 20.75
CA ARG A 297 10.47 -27.06 21.45
C ARG A 297 11.20 -28.39 21.42
N ILE A 298 12.45 -28.39 20.96
CA ILE A 298 13.32 -29.55 21.00
C ILE A 298 13.86 -29.69 22.42
N SER A 299 13.65 -30.82 23.06
CA SER A 299 14.31 -31.21 24.31
C SER A 299 15.61 -31.96 24.00
N ASN A 300 16.65 -31.85 24.84
CA ASN A 300 17.96 -32.45 24.61
C ASN A 300 17.96 -33.99 24.42
N GLY A 301 16.82 -34.62 24.22
CA GLY A 301 16.67 -36.05 23.92
C GLY A 301 16.05 -36.40 22.58
N ASP A 302 15.63 -35.38 21.78
CA ASP A 302 14.94 -35.60 20.48
C ASP A 302 15.92 -35.48 19.28
N ALA A 303 17.23 -35.60 19.47
CA ALA A 303 18.22 -35.39 18.42
C ALA A 303 18.48 -36.62 17.53
N ASP A 304 17.78 -37.74 17.74
CA ASP A 304 17.95 -38.98 16.98
C ASP A 304 16.58 -39.63 16.65
N GLU A 305 15.75 -38.97 15.80
CA GLU A 305 14.73 -39.68 15.02
C GLU A 305 14.49 -38.97 13.67
#